data_0e9c4b858e4cc022c73a487e5c623a76
#
_entry.id   0e9c4b858e4cc022c73a487e5c623a76
#
_cell.length_a   1.000
_cell.length_b   1.000
_cell.length_c   1.000
_cell.angle_alpha   90.00
_cell.angle_beta   90.00
_cell.angle_gamma   90.00
#
_symmetry.space_group_name_H-M   'P 1'
#
loop_
_entity.id
_entity.type
_entity.pdbx_description
1 polymer ?
#
loop_
_entity_poly.entity_id
_entity_poly.type
_entity_poly.pdbx_seq_one_letter_code
_entity_poly.pdbx_strand_id
1 'polypeptide(L)'
;MNKGICVEKLPHQTDKCDSGDGLQVFMNEDGTYSGYCFACSTYVPDPYHDRPKNYKPVAIRRPQKEIEREIAEIYDTYITTDLPARKLRKESLSHFGIKIGLSEVDGVTPTLHYYPYYKNDVLVAYKVRIIENKKMWSIGNQSDVDMFGWDQAIKAGAKKLFITEGECDAVALYQIFKDHNKGTPYADMEPAIISLPHGSGGAAKDIARAAKSIREFFKEVILVFDNDVAGKKAVQDVMTILPEAVSASLPAKDANECLIQGRSKACYNAVVFNAQKPKNTRIVHGEDLREAAKAVPQYGVSWPWKHTTELTRGIRLGETIYIGAAPKMGKSEVVNAITAHCIKEHGWKVFLCKPEESNVKTFKLVAGKMVGKFFHDPSKQFDDEAFEQAADLIGSNLMMLNLYQHVGWDTLKSDIREAAQEGCKAIIIDPITNLTNGVNAADANTKLQEIAQELSAMALDLNVVIFIFCHLKNPESGLPHERG
;
A
#
# COMPACT_ATOMS: atom_id res chain seq x y z
N MET A 1 1.72 -9.20 -15.09
CA MET A 1 2.89 -10.06 -14.88
C MET A 1 2.90 -10.45 -13.42
N ASN A 2 2.69 -11.73 -13.11
CA ASN A 2 2.70 -12.24 -11.74
C ASN A 2 4.07 -11.96 -11.12
N LYS A 3 4.06 -11.35 -9.94
CA LYS A 3 5.28 -11.08 -9.16
C LYS A 3 5.70 -12.36 -8.42
N GLY A 4 6.23 -13.33 -9.16
CA GLY A 4 6.89 -14.49 -8.55
C GLY A 4 8.09 -14.02 -7.70
N ILE A 5 8.39 -14.76 -6.64
CA ILE A 5 9.59 -14.51 -5.83
C ILE A 5 10.81 -14.89 -6.65
N CYS A 6 11.76 -13.96 -6.83
CA CYS A 6 13.03 -14.27 -7.48
C CYS A 6 13.83 -15.24 -6.59
N VAL A 7 14.10 -16.43 -7.12
CA VAL A 7 14.76 -17.52 -6.36
C VAL A 7 16.24 -17.68 -6.73
N GLU A 8 16.64 -17.31 -7.95
CA GLU A 8 18.00 -17.46 -8.43
C GLU A 8 18.31 -16.49 -9.57
N LYS A 9 19.59 -16.17 -9.77
CA LYS A 9 20.07 -15.48 -10.97
C LYS A 9 21.01 -16.42 -11.73
N LEU A 10 20.76 -16.59 -13.02
CA LEU A 10 21.52 -17.47 -13.89
C LEU A 10 22.19 -16.70 -15.03
N PRO A 11 23.27 -17.23 -15.60
CA PRO A 11 23.81 -16.76 -16.86
C PRO A 11 22.77 -16.90 -17.97
N HIS A 12 22.73 -15.95 -18.90
CA HIS A 12 21.93 -16.05 -20.11
C HIS A 12 22.85 -15.86 -21.33
N GLN A 13 23.33 -17.01 -21.85
CA GLN A 13 24.23 -17.07 -22.98
C GLN A 13 23.44 -17.55 -24.20
N THR A 14 23.20 -16.64 -25.12
CA THR A 14 22.52 -16.87 -26.40
C THR A 14 23.21 -16.05 -27.48
N ASP A 15 22.91 -16.28 -28.74
CA ASP A 15 23.46 -15.48 -29.86
C ASP A 15 23.25 -13.94 -29.72
N LYS A 16 22.33 -13.54 -28.83
CA LYS A 16 21.96 -12.14 -28.60
C LYS A 16 22.27 -11.62 -27.18
N CYS A 17 22.80 -12.46 -26.32
CA CYS A 17 23.03 -12.09 -24.91
C CYS A 17 24.14 -12.93 -24.31
N ASP A 18 25.15 -12.27 -23.71
CA ASP A 18 26.25 -12.89 -22.98
C ASP A 18 26.31 -12.33 -21.54
N SER A 19 25.18 -12.43 -20.84
CA SER A 19 25.09 -11.94 -19.46
C SER A 19 25.38 -13.05 -18.47
N GLY A 20 26.32 -12.82 -17.53
CA GLY A 20 26.70 -13.77 -16.49
C GLY A 20 25.64 -13.96 -15.38
N ASP A 21 24.70 -13.00 -15.20
CA ASP A 21 23.72 -13.01 -14.11
C ASP A 21 22.37 -12.34 -14.47
N GLY A 22 22.18 -12.05 -15.74
CA GLY A 22 21.02 -11.28 -16.23
C GLY A 22 19.69 -12.02 -16.20
N LEU A 23 19.69 -13.37 -16.17
CA LEU A 23 18.48 -14.17 -16.11
C LEU A 23 18.03 -14.33 -14.66
N GLN A 24 16.98 -13.61 -14.27
CA GLN A 24 16.34 -13.79 -12.97
C GLN A 24 15.25 -14.85 -13.07
N VAL A 25 15.32 -15.83 -12.18
CA VAL A 25 14.36 -16.93 -12.11
C VAL A 25 13.36 -16.67 -11.02
N PHE A 26 12.09 -16.86 -11.33
CA PHE A 26 10.95 -16.64 -10.46
C PHE A 26 10.20 -17.94 -10.22
N MET A 27 9.78 -18.17 -8.99
CA MET A 27 8.86 -19.24 -8.65
C MET A 27 7.43 -18.76 -8.90
N ASN A 28 6.70 -19.50 -9.72
CA ASN A 28 5.29 -19.26 -10.02
C ASN A 28 4.39 -19.82 -8.91
N GLU A 29 3.12 -19.40 -8.88
CA GLU A 29 2.12 -19.86 -7.91
C GLU A 29 1.83 -21.36 -7.96
N ASP A 30 2.01 -21.98 -9.11
CA ASP A 30 1.85 -23.42 -9.35
C ASP A 30 3.09 -24.25 -8.98
N GLY A 31 4.12 -23.61 -8.42
CA GLY A 31 5.39 -24.23 -8.06
C GLY A 31 6.35 -24.48 -9.24
N THR A 32 6.01 -24.04 -10.45
CA THR A 32 6.91 -24.03 -11.60
C THR A 32 7.84 -22.81 -11.55
N TYR A 33 8.84 -22.79 -12.43
CA TYR A 33 9.79 -21.68 -12.52
C TYR A 33 9.76 -21.06 -13.90
N SER A 34 9.86 -19.73 -13.93
CA SER A 34 10.05 -18.97 -15.15
C SER A 34 11.17 -17.96 -14.98
N GLY A 35 11.84 -17.58 -16.05
CA GLY A 35 12.94 -16.65 -16.05
C GLY A 35 12.68 -15.42 -16.89
N TYR A 36 13.29 -14.29 -16.52
CA TYR A 36 13.34 -13.11 -17.36
C TYR A 36 14.75 -12.55 -17.35
N CYS A 37 15.34 -12.43 -18.53
CA CYS A 37 16.66 -11.82 -18.66
C CYS A 37 16.52 -10.29 -18.81
N PHE A 38 16.98 -9.57 -17.82
CA PHE A 38 16.94 -8.10 -17.83
C PHE A 38 18.02 -7.45 -18.71
N ALA A 39 19.04 -8.21 -19.13
CA ALA A 39 20.08 -7.72 -20.02
C ALA A 39 19.59 -7.64 -21.48
N CYS A 40 18.81 -8.62 -21.94
CA CYS A 40 18.31 -8.68 -23.33
C CYS A 40 16.77 -8.65 -23.43
N SER A 41 16.07 -8.47 -22.30
CA SER A 41 14.60 -8.41 -22.21
C SER A 41 13.90 -9.67 -22.73
N THR A 42 14.50 -10.86 -22.55
CA THR A 42 13.96 -12.13 -23.04
C THR A 42 13.30 -12.91 -21.91
N TYR A 43 12.09 -13.41 -22.15
CA TYR A 43 11.40 -14.33 -21.24
C TYR A 43 11.82 -15.77 -21.52
N VAL A 44 12.13 -16.54 -20.46
CA VAL A 44 12.52 -17.95 -20.50
C VAL A 44 11.49 -18.76 -19.73
N PRO A 45 10.64 -19.55 -20.41
CA PRO A 45 9.52 -20.24 -19.75
C PRO A 45 9.96 -21.36 -18.81
N ASP A 46 11.09 -22.03 -19.10
CA ASP A 46 11.69 -23.07 -18.26
C ASP A 46 13.21 -22.83 -18.10
N PRO A 47 13.61 -22.06 -17.09
CA PRO A 47 15.02 -21.74 -16.86
C PRO A 47 15.84 -22.92 -16.31
N TYR A 48 15.19 -24.04 -15.96
CA TYR A 48 15.81 -25.22 -15.37
C TYR A 48 15.63 -26.48 -16.23
N HIS A 49 15.35 -26.34 -17.54
CA HIS A 49 15.12 -27.48 -18.45
C HIS A 49 16.24 -28.55 -18.41
N ASP A 50 17.48 -28.14 -18.09
CA ASP A 50 18.64 -29.04 -17.98
C ASP A 50 18.87 -29.58 -16.56
N ARG A 51 17.98 -29.27 -15.60
CA ARG A 51 18.11 -29.72 -14.21
C ARG A 51 17.19 -30.88 -13.88
N PRO A 52 17.48 -31.68 -12.85
CA PRO A 52 16.59 -32.77 -12.42
C PRO A 52 15.18 -32.24 -12.09
N LYS A 53 14.13 -33.00 -12.40
CA LYS A 53 12.71 -32.64 -12.17
C LYS A 53 12.39 -32.23 -10.72
N ASN A 54 13.22 -32.61 -9.75
CA ASN A 54 13.07 -32.30 -8.33
C ASN A 54 14.03 -31.18 -7.87
N TYR A 55 14.67 -30.47 -8.79
CA TYR A 55 15.56 -29.38 -8.45
C TYR A 55 14.79 -28.24 -7.76
N LYS A 56 15.18 -27.91 -6.54
CA LYS A 56 14.69 -26.74 -5.82
C LYS A 56 15.85 -25.78 -5.69
N PRO A 57 15.78 -24.59 -6.29
CA PRO A 57 16.81 -23.59 -6.13
C PRO A 57 16.93 -23.19 -4.66
N VAL A 58 18.15 -23.16 -4.16
CA VAL A 58 18.43 -22.56 -2.86
C VAL A 58 18.58 -21.06 -3.11
N ALA A 59 17.64 -20.26 -2.65
CA ALA A 59 17.76 -18.81 -2.72
C ALA A 59 19.09 -18.39 -2.04
N ILE A 60 20.04 -17.89 -2.81
CA ILE A 60 21.29 -17.35 -2.29
C ILE A 60 20.94 -16.02 -1.62
N ARG A 61 20.51 -16.09 -0.38
CA ARG A 61 20.39 -14.90 0.46
C ARG A 61 21.79 -14.57 0.97
N ARG A 62 22.26 -13.38 0.66
CA ARG A 62 23.49 -12.87 1.30
C ARG A 62 23.32 -12.95 2.82
N PRO A 63 24.32 -13.43 3.57
CA PRO A 63 24.25 -13.49 5.02
C PRO A 63 23.92 -12.11 5.60
N GLN A 64 23.01 -12.06 6.54
CA GLN A 64 22.57 -10.80 7.17
C GLN A 64 23.75 -10.00 7.74
N LYS A 65 24.74 -10.67 8.33
CA LYS A 65 25.96 -10.04 8.85
C LYS A 65 26.81 -9.34 7.78
N GLU A 66 26.85 -9.85 6.55
CA GLU A 66 27.54 -9.21 5.44
C GLU A 66 26.83 -7.92 5.00
N ILE A 67 25.49 -7.98 4.95
CA ILE A 67 24.65 -6.81 4.63
C ILE A 67 24.85 -5.71 5.69
N GLU A 68 24.81 -6.07 6.96
CA GLU A 68 25.01 -5.13 8.07
C GLU A 68 26.40 -4.51 8.04
N ARG A 69 27.43 -5.31 7.71
CA ARG A 69 28.80 -4.82 7.56
C ARG A 69 28.92 -3.84 6.40
N GLU A 70 28.33 -4.15 5.26
CA GLU A 70 28.33 -3.25 4.08
C GLU A 70 27.60 -1.94 4.38
N ILE A 71 26.45 -1.99 5.07
CA ILE A 71 25.72 -0.79 5.51
C ILE A 71 26.59 0.07 6.43
N ALA A 72 27.26 -0.54 7.41
CA ALA A 72 28.14 0.16 8.31
C ALA A 72 29.36 0.78 7.58
N GLU A 73 29.96 0.05 6.64
CA GLU A 73 31.05 0.54 5.83
C GLU A 73 30.64 1.78 5.01
N ILE A 74 29.48 1.75 4.35
CA ILE A 74 28.96 2.89 3.60
C ILE A 74 28.74 4.08 4.54
N TYR A 75 28.14 3.85 5.70
CA TYR A 75 27.87 4.89 6.68
C TYR A 75 29.14 5.59 7.17
N ASP A 76 30.19 4.81 7.49
CA ASP A 76 31.41 5.29 8.13
C ASP A 76 32.41 5.88 7.12
N THR A 77 32.52 5.28 5.92
CA THR A 77 33.63 5.58 5.00
C THR A 77 33.21 6.45 3.81
N TYR A 78 31.94 6.36 3.34
CA TYR A 78 31.53 7.11 2.15
C TYR A 78 31.25 8.57 2.49
N ILE A 79 31.63 9.44 1.58
CA ILE A 79 31.48 10.90 1.76
C ILE A 79 30.20 11.43 1.12
N THR A 80 29.83 12.65 1.49
CA THR A 80 28.82 13.44 0.79
C THR A 80 29.52 14.59 0.06
N THR A 81 29.23 14.73 -1.23
CA THR A 81 29.76 15.82 -2.07
C THR A 81 28.66 16.36 -2.97
N ASP A 82 28.90 17.50 -3.62
CA ASP A 82 27.97 18.07 -4.57
C ASP A 82 27.65 17.11 -5.73
N LEU A 83 26.44 17.25 -6.27
CA LEU A 83 26.01 16.57 -7.49
C LEU A 83 25.72 17.60 -8.58
N PRO A 84 26.74 18.04 -9.33
CA PRO A 84 26.62 19.13 -10.31
C PRO A 84 25.59 18.84 -11.40
N ALA A 85 25.50 17.59 -11.89
CA ALA A 85 24.54 17.19 -12.92
C ALA A 85 23.07 17.37 -12.49
N ARG A 86 22.80 17.39 -11.17
CA ARG A 86 21.48 17.61 -10.59
C ARG A 86 21.34 18.93 -9.85
N LYS A 87 22.40 19.75 -9.88
CA LYS A 87 22.49 21.01 -9.11
C LYS A 87 22.21 20.86 -7.61
N LEU A 88 22.45 19.66 -7.04
CA LEU A 88 22.28 19.39 -5.62
C LEU A 88 23.58 19.66 -4.88
N ARG A 89 23.48 20.43 -3.80
CA ARG A 89 24.62 20.82 -2.97
C ARG A 89 24.84 19.84 -1.82
N LYS A 90 26.10 19.72 -1.41
CA LYS A 90 26.54 18.88 -0.29
C LYS A 90 25.71 19.11 0.98
N GLU A 91 25.40 20.35 1.32
CA GLU A 91 24.63 20.69 2.53
C GLU A 91 23.24 20.05 2.50
N SER A 92 22.56 20.13 1.35
CA SER A 92 21.21 19.55 1.17
C SER A 92 21.25 18.01 1.17
N LEU A 93 22.26 17.43 0.55
CA LEU A 93 22.47 15.97 0.56
C LEU A 93 22.82 15.46 1.97
N SER A 94 23.65 16.20 2.70
CA SER A 94 24.04 15.86 4.08
C SER A 94 22.88 15.92 5.05
N HIS A 95 21.93 16.84 4.84
CA HIS A 95 20.71 16.92 5.65
C HIS A 95 19.94 15.58 5.67
N PHE A 96 19.90 14.90 4.53
CA PHE A 96 19.24 13.58 4.40
C PHE A 96 20.20 12.39 4.62
N GLY A 97 21.45 12.62 4.97
CA GLY A 97 22.43 11.55 5.20
C GLY A 97 22.84 10.78 3.94
N ILE A 98 22.65 11.37 2.76
CA ILE A 98 22.97 10.72 1.48
C ILE A 98 24.48 10.59 1.34
N LYS A 99 24.94 9.40 0.94
CA LYS A 99 26.34 9.12 0.61
C LYS A 99 26.53 9.02 -0.89
N ILE A 100 27.74 9.32 -1.34
CA ILE A 100 28.11 9.34 -2.76
C ILE A 100 29.25 8.37 -2.99
N GLY A 101 29.07 7.48 -3.97
CA GLY A 101 30.15 6.66 -4.50
C GLY A 101 30.85 7.41 -5.61
N LEU A 102 32.19 7.46 -5.51
CA LEU A 102 33.06 8.10 -6.51
C LEU A 102 33.55 7.07 -7.51
N SER A 103 33.91 7.54 -8.68
CA SER A 103 34.54 6.74 -9.74
C SER A 103 35.86 6.12 -9.26
N GLU A 104 36.07 4.84 -9.49
CA GLU A 104 37.31 4.15 -9.22
C GLU A 104 38.48 4.60 -10.16
N VAL A 105 38.11 5.26 -11.26
CA VAL A 105 39.11 5.71 -12.27
C VAL A 105 39.79 7.00 -11.85
N ASP A 106 39.04 7.97 -11.31
CA ASP A 106 39.56 9.31 -10.99
C ASP A 106 39.42 9.69 -9.50
N GLY A 107 38.66 8.90 -8.73
CA GLY A 107 38.45 9.14 -7.30
C GLY A 107 37.61 10.40 -6.97
N VAL A 108 37.07 11.10 -7.96
CA VAL A 108 36.42 12.41 -7.79
C VAL A 108 35.02 12.46 -8.40
N THR A 109 34.81 11.82 -9.54
CA THR A 109 33.54 11.88 -10.26
C THR A 109 32.44 11.06 -9.53
N PRO A 110 31.28 11.67 -9.15
CA PRO A 110 30.16 10.94 -8.56
C PRO A 110 29.59 9.92 -9.53
N THR A 111 29.47 8.66 -9.12
CA THR A 111 28.93 7.55 -9.92
C THR A 111 27.70 6.91 -9.30
N LEU A 112 27.61 6.91 -7.98
CA LEU A 112 26.53 6.26 -7.23
C LEU A 112 25.94 7.20 -6.18
N HIS A 113 24.63 7.12 -6.00
CA HIS A 113 23.93 7.69 -4.85
C HIS A 113 23.51 6.58 -3.92
N TYR A 114 23.68 6.77 -2.61
CA TYR A 114 23.25 5.90 -1.53
C TYR A 114 22.25 6.66 -0.67
N TYR A 115 20.97 6.31 -0.79
CA TYR A 115 19.90 6.90 0.00
C TYR A 115 19.66 6.04 1.24
N PRO A 116 19.87 6.55 2.47
CA PRO A 116 19.69 5.78 3.69
C PRO A 116 18.21 5.59 4.01
N TYR A 117 17.86 4.38 4.43
CA TYR A 117 16.53 4.03 4.90
C TYR A 117 16.59 3.48 6.31
N TYR A 118 15.73 4.02 7.14
CA TYR A 118 15.64 3.70 8.55
C TYR A 118 14.36 2.91 8.84
N LYS A 119 14.37 2.20 9.96
CA LYS A 119 13.20 1.62 10.60
C LYS A 119 13.34 1.84 12.09
N ASN A 120 12.44 2.61 12.69
CA ASN A 120 12.49 2.98 14.10
C ASN A 120 13.87 3.51 14.51
N ASP A 121 14.37 4.54 13.85
CA ASP A 121 15.70 5.18 14.06
C ASP A 121 16.93 4.29 13.77
N VAL A 122 16.74 3.05 13.32
CA VAL A 122 17.83 2.15 12.94
C VAL A 122 18.06 2.17 11.44
N LEU A 123 19.28 2.40 10.96
CA LEU A 123 19.65 2.30 9.56
C LEU A 123 19.61 0.84 9.11
N VAL A 124 18.68 0.48 8.24
CA VAL A 124 18.42 -0.92 7.83
C VAL A 124 18.70 -1.19 6.37
N ALA A 125 18.80 -0.15 5.55
CA ALA A 125 19.03 -0.31 4.11
C ALA A 125 19.62 0.96 3.49
N TYR A 126 20.27 0.76 2.35
CA TYR A 126 20.54 1.81 1.37
C TYR A 126 19.88 1.46 0.04
N LYS A 127 19.16 2.42 -0.53
CA LYS A 127 18.77 2.38 -1.94
C LYS A 127 19.90 2.99 -2.75
N VAL A 128 20.43 2.22 -3.67
CA VAL A 128 21.58 2.64 -4.47
C VAL A 128 21.12 2.94 -5.88
N ARG A 129 21.59 4.04 -6.45
CA ARG A 129 21.30 4.48 -7.81
C ARG A 129 22.55 4.81 -8.56
N ILE A 130 22.70 4.23 -9.76
CA ILE A 130 23.74 4.62 -10.72
C ILE A 130 23.32 5.95 -11.37
N ILE A 131 24.23 6.93 -11.37
CA ILE A 131 23.96 8.27 -11.93
C ILE A 131 23.73 8.20 -13.44
N GLU A 132 24.57 7.47 -14.17
CA GLU A 132 24.60 7.41 -15.62
C GLU A 132 23.33 6.81 -16.24
N ASN A 133 22.93 5.62 -15.79
CA ASN A 133 21.90 4.82 -16.43
C ASN A 133 20.63 4.65 -15.58
N LYS A 134 20.58 5.29 -14.41
CA LYS A 134 19.46 5.29 -13.46
C LYS A 134 19.06 3.90 -12.91
N LYS A 135 19.88 2.86 -13.09
CA LYS A 135 19.64 1.55 -12.48
C LYS A 135 19.68 1.68 -10.97
N MET A 136 18.81 0.92 -10.30
CA MET A 136 18.68 0.95 -8.84
C MET A 136 18.68 -0.46 -8.27
N TRP A 137 19.23 -0.60 -7.06
CA TRP A 137 19.10 -1.79 -6.23
C TRP A 137 19.11 -1.40 -4.76
N SER A 138 18.86 -2.36 -3.88
CA SER A 138 18.91 -2.13 -2.43
C SER A 138 19.99 -2.97 -1.78
N ILE A 139 20.68 -2.39 -0.82
CA ILE A 139 21.55 -3.05 0.15
C ILE A 139 20.74 -3.08 1.45
N GLY A 140 20.43 -4.26 1.97
CA GLY A 140 19.50 -4.42 3.07
C GLY A 140 18.03 -4.58 2.64
N ASN A 141 17.14 -4.66 3.62
CA ASN A 141 15.70 -4.85 3.39
C ASN A 141 14.98 -3.51 3.32
N GLN A 142 14.47 -3.17 2.14
CA GLN A 142 13.70 -1.94 1.88
C GLN A 142 12.18 -2.16 1.89
N SER A 143 11.70 -3.39 2.11
CA SER A 143 10.26 -3.69 1.99
C SER A 143 9.40 -3.09 3.11
N ASP A 144 9.99 -2.87 4.28
CA ASP A 144 9.33 -2.30 5.46
C ASP A 144 10.24 -1.26 6.11
N VAL A 145 10.35 -0.11 5.50
CA VAL A 145 11.15 1.03 5.96
C VAL A 145 10.26 2.24 6.19
N ASP A 146 10.75 3.18 7.00
CA ASP A 146 10.13 4.47 7.16
C ASP A 146 10.28 5.31 5.88
N MET A 147 9.48 6.36 5.72
CA MET A 147 9.61 7.29 4.59
C MET A 147 11.01 7.89 4.56
N PHE A 148 11.58 8.07 3.38
CA PHE A 148 12.86 8.76 3.26
C PHE A 148 12.76 10.19 3.84
N GLY A 149 13.66 10.55 4.75
CA GLY A 149 13.64 11.85 5.43
C GLY A 149 12.64 11.97 6.60
N TRP A 150 12.05 10.85 7.07
CA TRP A 150 11.04 10.86 8.13
C TRP A 150 11.51 11.52 9.42
N ASP A 151 12.68 11.14 9.92
CA ASP A 151 13.25 11.67 11.16
C ASP A 151 13.54 13.17 11.07
N GLN A 152 14.04 13.61 9.93
CA GLN A 152 14.31 15.01 9.65
C GLN A 152 13.01 15.81 9.64
N ALA A 153 11.95 15.27 9.02
CA ALA A 153 10.64 15.89 8.96
C ALA A 153 10.00 16.05 10.34
N ILE A 154 10.10 15.04 11.21
CA ILE A 154 9.61 15.14 12.60
C ILE A 154 10.42 16.18 13.39
N LYS A 155 11.76 16.12 13.30
CA LYS A 155 12.66 17.07 14.00
C LYS A 155 12.47 18.51 13.55
N ALA A 156 11.99 18.75 12.33
CA ALA A 156 11.68 20.07 11.82
C ALA A 156 10.54 20.76 12.60
N GLY A 157 9.65 20.01 13.25
CA GLY A 157 8.54 20.55 14.04
C GLY A 157 7.53 21.36 13.23
N ALA A 158 7.55 21.26 11.90
CA ALA A 158 6.68 21.99 11.00
C ALA A 158 5.27 21.39 10.99
N LYS A 159 4.25 22.25 10.80
CA LYS A 159 2.86 21.79 10.68
C LYS A 159 2.51 21.23 9.29
N LYS A 160 3.28 21.63 8.27
CA LYS A 160 3.09 21.21 6.87
C LYS A 160 4.11 20.17 6.51
N LEU A 161 3.64 19.06 5.95
CA LEU A 161 4.46 17.99 5.39
C LEU A 161 4.42 18.05 3.87
N PHE A 162 5.58 17.98 3.23
CA PHE A 162 5.71 17.87 1.78
C PHE A 162 6.19 16.47 1.43
N ILE A 163 5.47 15.78 0.55
CA ILE A 163 5.76 14.41 0.15
C ILE A 163 6.12 14.40 -1.33
N THR A 164 7.36 14.03 -1.65
CA THR A 164 7.84 13.88 -3.04
C THR A 164 7.79 12.44 -3.49
N GLU A 165 7.85 12.20 -4.80
CA GLU A 165 7.88 10.86 -5.36
C GLU A 165 9.25 10.20 -5.23
N GLY A 166 10.32 10.96 -5.45
CA GLY A 166 11.70 10.50 -5.46
C GLY A 166 12.60 11.21 -4.44
N GLU A 167 13.68 10.54 -4.03
CA GLU A 167 14.63 11.05 -3.04
C GLU A 167 15.36 12.32 -3.53
N CYS A 168 15.73 12.34 -4.83
CA CYS A 168 16.34 13.54 -5.42
C CYS A 168 15.42 14.76 -5.36
N ASP A 169 14.12 14.52 -5.48
CA ASP A 169 13.12 15.58 -5.46
C ASP A 169 12.93 16.14 -4.04
N ALA A 170 13.02 15.27 -3.03
CA ALA A 170 13.04 15.70 -1.63
C ALA A 170 14.24 16.62 -1.36
N VAL A 171 15.44 16.23 -1.79
CA VAL A 171 16.66 17.03 -1.63
C VAL A 171 16.56 18.34 -2.40
N ALA A 172 16.07 18.31 -3.64
CA ALA A 172 15.91 19.50 -4.47
C ALA A 172 14.89 20.46 -3.87
N LEU A 173 13.79 19.95 -3.39
CA LEU A 173 12.76 20.76 -2.74
C LEU A 173 13.28 21.39 -1.46
N TYR A 174 14.01 20.64 -0.63
CA TYR A 174 14.68 21.17 0.56
C TYR A 174 15.62 22.32 0.20
N GLN A 175 16.48 22.13 -0.80
CA GLN A 175 17.39 23.15 -1.28
C GLN A 175 16.65 24.41 -1.77
N ILE A 176 15.56 24.23 -2.52
CA ILE A 176 14.71 25.32 -3.00
C ILE A 176 14.13 26.11 -1.82
N PHE A 177 13.67 25.43 -0.75
CA PHE A 177 13.15 26.09 0.45
C PHE A 177 14.23 26.88 1.16
N LYS A 178 15.39 26.30 1.41
CA LYS A 178 16.52 26.97 2.07
C LYS A 178 17.01 28.19 1.29
N ASP A 179 17.09 28.09 -0.04
CA ASP A 179 17.51 29.21 -0.90
C ASP A 179 16.48 30.32 -0.93
N HIS A 180 15.20 30.00 -1.00
CA HIS A 180 14.13 30.97 -1.05
C HIS A 180 13.94 31.70 0.28
N ASN A 181 14.09 30.99 1.39
CA ASN A 181 13.91 31.54 2.73
C ASN A 181 15.13 32.33 3.22
N LYS A 182 16.27 32.21 2.55
CA LYS A 182 17.50 32.93 2.92
C LYS A 182 17.27 34.44 2.94
N GLY A 183 17.61 35.08 4.06
CA GLY A 183 17.43 36.51 4.25
C GLY A 183 15.98 36.95 4.53
N THR A 184 15.08 36.01 4.77
CA THR A 184 13.71 36.30 5.23
C THR A 184 13.54 35.91 6.71
N PRO A 185 12.41 36.29 7.36
CA PRO A 185 12.10 35.83 8.72
C PRO A 185 11.97 34.28 8.85
N TYR A 186 11.92 33.56 7.74
CA TYR A 186 11.78 32.10 7.69
C TYR A 186 13.12 31.38 7.42
N ALA A 187 14.26 32.09 7.47
CA ALA A 187 15.59 31.56 7.17
C ALA A 187 15.96 30.33 8.04
N ASP A 188 15.56 30.37 9.32
CA ASP A 188 15.85 29.33 10.31
C ASP A 188 14.77 28.22 10.33
N MET A 189 13.70 28.36 9.53
CA MET A 189 12.65 27.35 9.48
C MET A 189 13.10 26.13 8.67
N GLU A 190 12.98 24.95 9.28
CA GLU A 190 13.24 23.67 8.61
C GLU A 190 11.93 23.16 7.99
N PRO A 191 11.88 22.91 6.68
CA PRO A 191 10.71 22.31 6.04
C PRO A 191 10.65 20.81 6.32
N ALA A 192 9.48 20.28 6.67
CA ALA A 192 9.27 18.86 6.78
C ALA A 192 9.04 18.28 5.38
N ILE A 193 10.03 17.58 4.86
CA ILE A 193 10.02 16.99 3.51
C ILE A 193 10.38 15.52 3.61
N ILE A 194 9.58 14.66 2.99
CA ILE A 194 9.82 13.23 2.87
C ILE A 194 9.65 12.77 1.43
N SER A 195 10.13 11.56 1.14
CA SER A 195 9.91 10.91 -0.15
C SER A 195 9.42 9.48 0.02
N LEU A 196 8.70 8.99 -1.01
CA LEU A 196 8.22 7.62 -1.07
C LEU A 196 9.37 6.63 -1.24
N PRO A 197 9.44 5.54 -0.44
CA PRO A 197 10.47 4.50 -0.61
C PRO A 197 10.38 3.77 -1.95
N HIS A 198 9.15 3.53 -2.43
CA HIS A 198 8.87 2.70 -3.60
C HIS A 198 8.35 3.48 -4.82
N GLY A 199 8.44 4.83 -4.79
CA GLY A 199 7.98 5.70 -5.88
C GLY A 199 6.46 5.65 -6.09
N SER A 200 6.00 6.19 -7.24
CA SER A 200 4.57 6.30 -7.56
C SER A 200 3.83 4.96 -7.55
N GLY A 201 4.46 3.88 -8.00
CA GLY A 201 3.84 2.55 -8.02
C GLY A 201 3.55 1.95 -6.64
N GLY A 202 4.29 2.38 -5.60
CA GLY A 202 4.10 1.97 -4.21
C GLY A 202 3.41 3.02 -3.34
N ALA A 203 3.09 4.18 -3.88
CA ALA A 203 2.67 5.38 -3.14
C ALA A 203 1.51 5.12 -2.16
N ALA A 204 0.44 4.51 -2.63
CA ALA A 204 -0.73 4.23 -1.81
C ALA A 204 -0.38 3.30 -0.62
N LYS A 205 0.41 2.26 -0.86
CA LYS A 205 0.84 1.33 0.20
C LYS A 205 1.75 1.99 1.23
N ASP A 206 2.71 2.78 0.77
CA ASP A 206 3.65 3.49 1.64
C ASP A 206 2.91 4.52 2.51
N ILE A 207 2.01 5.27 1.90
CA ILE A 207 1.19 6.26 2.62
C ILE A 207 0.20 5.59 3.58
N ALA A 208 -0.43 4.46 3.22
CA ALA A 208 -1.35 3.76 4.10
C ALA A 208 -0.66 3.36 5.41
N ARG A 209 0.57 2.83 5.34
CA ARG A 209 1.37 2.50 6.52
C ARG A 209 1.71 3.70 7.39
N ALA A 210 2.01 4.85 6.78
CA ALA A 210 2.42 6.06 7.48
C ALA A 210 1.25 6.97 7.87
N ALA A 211 0.03 6.74 7.36
CA ALA A 211 -1.10 7.68 7.46
C ALA A 211 -1.43 8.09 8.90
N LYS A 212 -1.38 7.14 9.85
CA LYS A 212 -1.63 7.44 11.27
C LYS A 212 -0.59 8.41 11.81
N SER A 213 0.69 8.11 11.62
CA SER A 213 1.79 8.95 12.09
C SER A 213 1.83 10.30 11.36
N ILE A 214 1.51 10.32 10.06
CA ILE A 214 1.39 11.59 9.32
C ILE A 214 0.35 12.50 9.98
N ARG A 215 -0.85 12.00 10.30
CA ARG A 215 -1.91 12.78 10.96
C ARG A 215 -1.58 13.18 12.39
N GLU A 216 -0.76 12.39 13.07
CA GLU A 216 -0.33 12.68 14.43
C GLU A 216 0.62 13.87 14.49
N PHE A 217 1.60 13.92 13.57
CA PHE A 217 2.65 14.93 13.58
C PHE A 217 2.33 16.18 12.74
N PHE A 218 1.54 16.03 11.66
CA PHE A 218 1.33 17.08 10.68
C PHE A 218 -0.15 17.45 10.52
N LYS A 219 -0.41 18.75 10.30
CA LYS A 219 -1.77 19.27 10.10
C LYS A 219 -2.15 19.43 8.63
N GLU A 220 -1.16 19.66 7.79
CA GLU A 220 -1.33 19.87 6.36
C GLU A 220 -0.37 18.96 5.60
N VAL A 221 -0.85 18.29 4.56
CA VAL A 221 -0.05 17.42 3.70
C VAL A 221 -0.13 17.92 2.26
N ILE A 222 1.03 18.15 1.67
CA ILE A 222 1.17 18.60 0.30
C ILE A 222 1.90 17.53 -0.51
N LEU A 223 1.23 16.98 -1.53
CA LEU A 223 1.81 16.02 -2.46
C LEU A 223 2.54 16.78 -3.56
N VAL A 224 3.82 16.48 -3.73
CA VAL A 224 4.74 17.11 -4.69
C VAL A 224 5.27 16.02 -5.62
N PHE A 225 4.35 15.37 -6.37
CA PHE A 225 4.66 14.24 -7.24
C PHE A 225 4.97 14.72 -8.67
N ASP A 226 5.52 13.81 -9.48
CA ASP A 226 5.88 14.08 -10.85
C ASP A 226 4.67 14.56 -11.67
N ASN A 227 4.88 15.54 -12.53
CA ASN A 227 3.83 16.06 -13.41
C ASN A 227 3.67 15.19 -14.67
N ASP A 228 3.59 13.87 -14.49
CA ASP A 228 3.32 12.91 -15.56
C ASP A 228 2.09 12.06 -15.22
N VAL A 229 1.76 11.10 -16.08
CA VAL A 229 0.56 10.25 -15.92
C VAL A 229 0.65 9.40 -14.67
N ALA A 230 1.84 8.86 -14.36
CA ALA A 230 2.07 7.99 -13.20
C ALA A 230 1.94 8.79 -11.89
N GLY A 231 2.58 9.98 -11.82
CA GLY A 231 2.48 10.86 -10.67
C GLY A 231 1.06 11.37 -10.41
N LYS A 232 0.31 11.73 -11.47
CA LYS A 232 -1.11 12.13 -11.34
C LYS A 232 -1.98 11.00 -10.81
N LYS A 233 -1.75 9.77 -11.27
CA LYS A 233 -2.44 8.59 -10.74
C LYS A 233 -2.08 8.36 -9.28
N ALA A 234 -0.80 8.42 -8.93
CA ALA A 234 -0.34 8.27 -7.56
C ALA A 234 -0.95 9.31 -6.61
N VAL A 235 -1.12 10.57 -7.06
CA VAL A 235 -1.86 11.61 -6.31
C VAL A 235 -3.28 11.14 -6.02
N GLN A 236 -4.01 10.62 -7.01
CA GLN A 236 -5.37 10.13 -6.82
C GLN A 236 -5.41 8.96 -5.84
N ASP A 237 -4.52 7.98 -6.01
CA ASP A 237 -4.44 6.80 -5.15
C ASP A 237 -4.13 7.19 -3.69
N VAL A 238 -3.19 8.12 -3.46
CA VAL A 238 -2.85 8.64 -2.12
C VAL A 238 -4.02 9.41 -1.52
N MET A 239 -4.77 10.17 -2.29
CA MET A 239 -5.92 10.93 -1.78
C MET A 239 -7.11 10.06 -1.38
N THR A 240 -7.15 8.79 -1.78
CA THR A 240 -8.13 7.85 -1.21
C THR A 240 -7.82 7.55 0.25
N ILE A 241 -6.55 7.67 0.66
CA ILE A 241 -6.05 7.38 2.01
C ILE A 241 -5.95 8.65 2.86
N LEU A 242 -5.45 9.74 2.25
CA LEU A 242 -5.31 11.06 2.85
C LEU A 242 -6.19 12.08 2.09
N PRO A 243 -7.52 12.05 2.24
CA PRO A 243 -8.43 12.95 1.52
C PRO A 243 -8.27 14.43 1.90
N GLU A 244 -7.61 14.69 3.03
CA GLU A 244 -7.21 16.02 3.48
C GLU A 244 -6.02 16.61 2.74
N ALA A 245 -5.18 15.78 2.08
CA ALA A 245 -4.01 16.24 1.34
C ALA A 245 -4.38 17.15 0.16
N VAL A 246 -3.44 18.00 -0.22
CA VAL A 246 -3.50 18.82 -1.43
C VAL A 246 -2.32 18.48 -2.34
N SER A 247 -2.43 18.75 -3.64
CA SER A 247 -1.37 18.47 -4.60
C SER A 247 -0.85 19.77 -5.21
N ALA A 248 0.47 19.86 -5.39
CA ALA A 248 1.12 20.95 -6.09
C ALA A 248 1.27 20.61 -7.58
N SER A 249 0.93 21.55 -8.46
CA SER A 249 1.22 21.44 -9.87
C SER A 249 2.57 22.11 -10.17
N LEU A 250 3.59 21.30 -10.42
CA LEU A 250 4.94 21.80 -10.62
C LEU A 250 5.11 22.47 -12.01
N PRO A 251 6.00 23.50 -12.13
CA PRO A 251 6.28 24.15 -13.39
C PRO A 251 7.20 23.36 -14.33
N ALA A 252 7.74 22.24 -13.88
CA ALA A 252 8.50 21.26 -14.65
C ALA A 252 8.01 19.85 -14.31
N LYS A 253 8.72 18.81 -14.80
CA LYS A 253 8.34 17.40 -14.54
C LYS A 253 8.32 17.09 -13.05
N ASP A 254 9.38 17.41 -12.36
CA ASP A 254 9.62 17.13 -10.94
C ASP A 254 10.35 18.29 -10.26
N ALA A 255 10.56 18.19 -8.94
CA ALA A 255 11.20 19.25 -8.16
C ALA A 255 12.68 19.41 -8.50
N ASN A 256 13.39 18.33 -8.81
CA ASN A 256 14.79 18.42 -9.22
C ASN A 256 14.92 19.06 -10.62
N GLU A 257 14.03 18.77 -11.54
CA GLU A 257 14.00 19.40 -12.86
C GLU A 257 13.70 20.90 -12.74
N CYS A 258 12.84 21.33 -11.81
CA CYS A 258 12.61 22.74 -11.50
C CYS A 258 13.91 23.44 -11.08
N LEU A 259 14.73 22.79 -10.25
CA LEU A 259 16.03 23.29 -9.82
C LEU A 259 17.02 23.39 -11.00
N ILE A 260 17.12 22.33 -11.83
CA ILE A 260 17.99 22.27 -13.00
C ILE A 260 17.64 23.38 -14.01
N GLN A 261 16.35 23.61 -14.24
CA GLN A 261 15.86 24.61 -15.18
C GLN A 261 15.86 26.05 -14.63
N GLY A 262 16.29 26.27 -13.38
CA GLY A 262 16.27 27.59 -12.73
C GLY A 262 14.86 28.12 -12.40
N ARG A 263 13.88 27.19 -12.26
CA ARG A 263 12.47 27.50 -11.95
C ARG A 263 12.17 27.39 -10.44
N SER A 264 13.18 27.49 -9.58
CA SER A 264 13.06 27.29 -8.12
C SER A 264 11.99 28.18 -7.48
N LYS A 265 11.92 29.46 -7.85
CA LYS A 265 10.89 30.39 -7.33
C LYS A 265 9.47 29.96 -7.73
N ALA A 266 9.27 29.54 -8.96
CA ALA A 266 7.96 29.08 -9.43
C ALA A 266 7.57 27.76 -8.76
N CYS A 267 8.53 26.83 -8.55
CA CYS A 267 8.34 25.60 -7.79
C CYS A 267 7.94 25.89 -6.33
N TYR A 268 8.67 26.77 -5.64
CA TYR A 268 8.33 27.19 -4.29
C TYR A 268 6.90 27.74 -4.20
N ASN A 269 6.52 28.65 -5.10
CA ASN A 269 5.18 29.22 -5.12
C ASN A 269 4.10 28.17 -5.39
N ALA A 270 4.35 27.20 -6.29
CA ALA A 270 3.43 26.13 -6.60
C ALA A 270 3.16 25.25 -5.36
N VAL A 271 4.21 24.98 -4.59
CA VAL A 271 4.16 24.05 -3.44
C VAL A 271 3.61 24.75 -2.20
N VAL A 272 4.02 25.99 -1.92
CA VAL A 272 3.67 26.67 -0.68
C VAL A 272 2.33 27.41 -0.75
N PHE A 273 2.02 28.03 -1.89
CA PHE A 273 0.87 28.93 -2.01
C PHE A 273 -0.23 28.40 -2.95
N ASN A 274 0.13 27.59 -3.96
CA ASN A 274 -0.79 27.22 -5.03
C ASN A 274 -1.18 25.73 -5.02
N ALA A 275 -0.77 24.98 -3.98
CA ALA A 275 -1.21 23.59 -3.82
C ALA A 275 -2.73 23.54 -3.57
N GLN A 276 -3.44 22.73 -4.33
CA GLN A 276 -4.90 22.64 -4.31
C GLN A 276 -5.34 21.19 -4.28
N LYS A 277 -6.56 20.95 -3.82
CA LYS A 277 -7.20 19.65 -4.09
C LYS A 277 -7.29 19.49 -5.61
N PRO A 278 -6.85 18.36 -6.18
CA PRO A 278 -7.09 18.06 -7.58
C PRO A 278 -8.56 18.31 -7.87
N LYS A 279 -8.88 18.90 -8.99
CA LYS A 279 -10.28 19.08 -9.41
C LYS A 279 -10.86 17.67 -9.57
N ASN A 280 -11.54 17.23 -8.52
CA ASN A 280 -12.38 16.04 -8.62
C ASN A 280 -13.52 16.46 -9.53
N THR A 281 -13.53 15.98 -10.75
CA THR A 281 -14.65 16.17 -11.66
C THR A 281 -15.78 15.30 -11.14
N ARG A 282 -16.61 15.85 -10.24
CA ARG A 282 -17.86 15.20 -9.80
C ARG A 282 -18.82 14.99 -10.96
N ILE A 283 -18.53 15.59 -12.10
CA ILE A 283 -19.33 15.51 -13.30
C ILE A 283 -18.53 14.69 -14.31
N VAL A 284 -19.08 13.57 -14.71
CA VAL A 284 -18.56 12.71 -15.78
C VAL A 284 -19.42 12.93 -17.02
N HIS A 285 -18.80 13.21 -18.16
CA HIS A 285 -19.53 13.35 -19.42
C HIS A 285 -19.81 11.97 -20.02
N GLY A 286 -21.00 11.78 -20.59
CA GLY A 286 -21.39 10.49 -21.20
C GLY A 286 -20.44 10.02 -22.31
N GLU A 287 -19.78 10.95 -22.99
CA GLU A 287 -18.75 10.64 -24.00
C GLU A 287 -17.53 9.92 -23.41
N ASP A 288 -17.12 10.30 -22.19
CA ASP A 288 -15.97 9.70 -21.52
C ASP A 288 -16.26 8.26 -21.06
N LEU A 289 -17.54 7.93 -20.87
CA LEU A 289 -17.99 6.60 -20.44
C LEU A 289 -18.21 5.64 -21.63
N ARG A 290 -18.27 6.15 -22.86
CA ARG A 290 -18.72 5.39 -24.04
C ARG A 290 -17.93 4.09 -24.26
N GLU A 291 -16.61 4.14 -24.15
CA GLU A 291 -15.77 2.95 -24.37
C GLU A 291 -15.86 1.97 -23.19
N ALA A 292 -15.87 2.46 -21.96
CA ALA A 292 -16.05 1.63 -20.79
C ALA A 292 -17.42 0.95 -20.76
N ALA A 293 -18.47 1.64 -21.20
CA ALA A 293 -19.84 1.12 -21.26
C ALA A 293 -20.05 -0.01 -22.29
N LYS A 294 -19.13 -0.18 -23.25
CA LYS A 294 -19.15 -1.32 -24.19
C LYS A 294 -18.71 -2.65 -23.57
N ALA A 295 -18.13 -2.62 -22.38
CA ALA A 295 -17.71 -3.85 -21.70
C ALA A 295 -18.93 -4.74 -21.45
N VAL A 296 -18.82 -6.01 -21.84
CA VAL A 296 -19.87 -7.01 -21.62
C VAL A 296 -20.01 -7.24 -20.12
N PRO A 297 -21.22 -7.11 -19.54
CA PRO A 297 -21.46 -7.42 -18.14
C PRO A 297 -21.08 -8.87 -17.81
N GLN A 298 -20.33 -9.04 -16.74
CA GLN A 298 -19.90 -10.36 -16.28
C GLN A 298 -20.62 -10.74 -14.98
N TYR A 299 -20.80 -12.06 -14.78
CA TYR A 299 -21.23 -12.58 -13.50
C TYR A 299 -20.13 -12.32 -12.46
N GLY A 300 -20.57 -12.04 -11.24
CA GLY A 300 -19.68 -12.00 -10.08
C GLY A 300 -19.25 -13.40 -9.64
N VAL A 301 -18.38 -13.48 -8.62
CA VAL A 301 -17.96 -14.73 -8.01
C VAL A 301 -19.09 -15.35 -7.18
N SER A 302 -19.03 -16.65 -6.90
CA SER A 302 -20.11 -17.36 -6.20
C SER A 302 -20.25 -16.94 -4.73
N TRP A 303 -21.46 -17.05 -4.24
CA TRP A 303 -21.76 -17.08 -2.80
C TRP A 303 -21.56 -18.49 -2.22
N PRO A 304 -21.50 -18.65 -0.89
CA PRO A 304 -21.57 -19.98 -0.25
C PRO A 304 -22.83 -20.78 -0.63
N TRP A 305 -23.85 -20.09 -1.05
CA TRP A 305 -25.18 -20.67 -1.38
C TRP A 305 -25.49 -20.47 -2.87
N LYS A 306 -25.72 -21.60 -3.56
CA LYS A 306 -25.99 -21.64 -5.02
C LYS A 306 -27.17 -20.73 -5.39
N HIS A 307 -28.28 -20.83 -4.65
CA HIS A 307 -29.49 -20.06 -4.94
C HIS A 307 -29.24 -18.54 -4.80
N THR A 308 -28.47 -18.13 -3.79
CA THR A 308 -28.08 -16.69 -3.65
C THR A 308 -27.24 -16.25 -4.83
N THR A 309 -26.33 -17.10 -5.31
CA THR A 309 -25.51 -16.78 -6.50
C THR A 309 -26.39 -16.57 -7.73
N GLU A 310 -27.39 -17.44 -7.95
CA GLU A 310 -28.31 -17.34 -9.07
C GLU A 310 -29.15 -16.07 -9.03
N LEU A 311 -29.70 -15.73 -7.86
CA LEU A 311 -30.56 -14.56 -7.68
C LEU A 311 -29.77 -13.23 -7.82
N THR A 312 -28.57 -13.16 -7.24
CA THR A 312 -27.78 -11.92 -7.24
C THR A 312 -26.84 -11.82 -8.44
N ARG A 313 -26.69 -12.89 -9.22
CA ARG A 313 -25.68 -13.04 -10.27
C ARG A 313 -24.26 -12.96 -9.75
N GLY A 314 -24.03 -13.34 -8.49
CA GLY A 314 -22.75 -13.41 -7.83
C GLY A 314 -22.35 -12.12 -7.08
N ILE A 315 -21.17 -12.17 -6.47
CA ILE A 315 -20.54 -11.10 -5.70
C ILE A 315 -19.61 -10.33 -6.66
N ARG A 316 -19.74 -9.00 -6.74
CA ARG A 316 -18.94 -8.13 -7.61
C ARG A 316 -18.16 -7.12 -6.80
N LEU A 317 -16.95 -6.83 -7.25
CA LEU A 317 -16.15 -5.73 -6.70
C LEU A 317 -16.79 -4.38 -7.09
N GLY A 318 -16.60 -3.38 -6.24
CA GLY A 318 -17.22 -2.07 -6.39
C GLY A 318 -18.63 -1.97 -5.82
N GLU A 319 -19.16 -3.05 -5.21
CA GLU A 319 -20.53 -3.06 -4.66
C GLU A 319 -20.53 -3.10 -3.13
N THR A 320 -21.57 -2.54 -2.55
CA THR A 320 -21.94 -2.72 -1.14
C THR A 320 -23.13 -3.66 -1.02
N ILE A 321 -23.06 -4.61 -0.10
CA ILE A 321 -24.07 -5.63 0.11
C ILE A 321 -24.57 -5.55 1.55
N TYR A 322 -25.85 -5.20 1.71
CA TYR A 322 -26.49 -5.09 3.02
C TYR A 322 -27.18 -6.39 3.40
N ILE A 323 -26.89 -6.90 4.60
CA ILE A 323 -27.48 -8.13 5.13
C ILE A 323 -28.12 -7.79 6.49
N GLY A 324 -29.45 -7.76 6.52
CA GLY A 324 -30.24 -7.54 7.73
C GLY A 324 -30.62 -8.87 8.39
N ALA A 325 -30.45 -8.97 9.71
CA ALA A 325 -30.92 -10.12 10.48
C ALA A 325 -31.43 -9.67 11.84
N ALA A 326 -32.53 -10.29 12.28
CA ALA A 326 -32.99 -10.14 13.65
C ALA A 326 -32.02 -10.83 14.65
N PRO A 327 -32.03 -10.46 15.93
CA PRO A 327 -31.18 -11.10 16.93
C PRO A 327 -31.36 -12.62 16.96
N LYS A 328 -30.25 -13.36 17.09
CA LYS A 328 -30.20 -14.83 17.17
C LYS A 328 -30.62 -15.59 15.89
N MET A 329 -30.73 -14.93 14.75
CA MET A 329 -31.07 -15.57 13.47
C MET A 329 -29.86 -16.12 12.70
N GLY A 330 -28.70 -16.22 13.32
CA GLY A 330 -27.51 -16.80 12.69
C GLY A 330 -26.66 -15.82 11.89
N LYS A 331 -26.77 -14.50 12.13
CA LYS A 331 -25.98 -13.47 11.43
C LYS A 331 -24.48 -13.80 11.42
N SER A 332 -23.89 -14.12 12.57
CA SER A 332 -22.47 -14.46 12.69
C SER A 332 -22.09 -15.72 11.90
N GLU A 333 -23.00 -16.68 11.76
CA GLU A 333 -22.77 -17.87 10.91
C GLU A 333 -22.68 -17.50 9.42
N VAL A 334 -23.52 -16.56 8.98
CA VAL A 334 -23.47 -16.02 7.61
C VAL A 334 -22.14 -15.28 7.37
N VAL A 335 -21.72 -14.42 8.30
CA VAL A 335 -20.41 -13.74 8.25
C VAL A 335 -19.28 -14.71 8.07
N ASN A 336 -19.21 -15.72 8.94
CA ASN A 336 -18.13 -16.71 8.92
C ASN A 336 -18.17 -17.58 7.65
N ALA A 337 -19.36 -17.92 7.15
CA ALA A 337 -19.52 -18.67 5.92
C ALA A 337 -19.05 -17.87 4.68
N ILE A 338 -19.41 -16.59 4.58
CA ILE A 338 -18.95 -15.71 3.50
C ILE A 338 -17.43 -15.54 3.58
N THR A 339 -16.88 -15.28 4.78
CA THR A 339 -15.43 -15.13 4.99
C THR A 339 -14.68 -16.37 4.52
N ALA A 340 -15.07 -17.55 5.00
CA ALA A 340 -14.44 -18.82 4.63
C ALA A 340 -14.54 -19.09 3.11
N HIS A 341 -15.69 -18.82 2.51
CA HIS A 341 -15.92 -19.02 1.07
C HIS A 341 -15.07 -18.09 0.22
N CYS A 342 -15.01 -16.80 0.56
CA CYS A 342 -14.18 -15.84 -0.15
C CYS A 342 -12.69 -16.23 -0.13
N ILE A 343 -12.20 -16.73 0.99
CA ILE A 343 -10.81 -17.19 1.11
C ILE A 343 -10.60 -18.49 0.34
N LYS A 344 -11.43 -19.50 0.60
CA LYS A 344 -11.23 -20.87 0.11
C LYS A 344 -11.48 -21.02 -1.39
N GLU A 345 -12.61 -20.47 -1.87
CA GLU A 345 -13.05 -20.69 -3.24
C GLU A 345 -12.56 -19.60 -4.20
N HIS A 346 -12.30 -18.39 -3.70
CA HIS A 346 -11.91 -17.26 -4.54
C HIS A 346 -10.48 -16.79 -4.30
N GLY A 347 -9.76 -17.33 -3.30
CA GLY A 347 -8.41 -16.90 -2.94
C GLY A 347 -8.34 -15.43 -2.53
N TRP A 348 -9.46 -14.86 -2.08
CA TRP A 348 -9.52 -13.46 -1.72
C TRP A 348 -8.98 -13.21 -0.32
N LYS A 349 -8.22 -12.14 -0.18
CA LYS A 349 -7.91 -11.61 1.14
C LYS A 349 -9.13 -10.85 1.67
N VAL A 350 -9.51 -11.14 2.91
CA VAL A 350 -10.70 -10.60 3.58
C VAL A 350 -10.30 -9.79 4.80
N PHE A 351 -10.84 -8.58 4.92
CA PHE A 351 -10.77 -7.78 6.15
C PHE A 351 -12.09 -7.86 6.90
N LEU A 352 -12.02 -8.26 8.17
CA LEU A 352 -13.19 -8.49 9.02
C LEU A 352 -13.17 -7.54 10.23
N CYS A 353 -14.18 -6.66 10.29
CA CYS A 353 -14.50 -5.80 11.42
C CYS A 353 -15.67 -6.41 12.20
N LYS A 354 -15.37 -7.12 13.31
CA LYS A 354 -16.36 -7.85 14.12
C LYS A 354 -16.11 -7.60 15.62
N PRO A 355 -16.41 -6.39 16.13
CA PRO A 355 -16.07 -5.99 17.49
C PRO A 355 -16.84 -6.71 18.60
N GLU A 356 -17.91 -7.43 18.30
CA GLU A 356 -18.75 -8.14 19.27
C GLU A 356 -18.20 -9.52 19.66
N GLU A 357 -17.17 -10.02 18.97
CA GLU A 357 -16.60 -11.34 19.20
C GLU A 357 -15.07 -11.30 19.20
N SER A 358 -14.43 -12.12 20.02
CA SER A 358 -12.98 -12.18 20.05
C SER A 358 -12.40 -12.73 18.73
N ASN A 359 -11.27 -12.17 18.30
CA ASN A 359 -10.59 -12.58 17.08
C ASN A 359 -10.21 -14.08 17.10
N VAL A 360 -9.79 -14.59 18.26
CA VAL A 360 -9.46 -16.01 18.41
C VAL A 360 -10.69 -16.91 18.19
N LYS A 361 -11.85 -16.52 18.71
CA LYS A 361 -13.10 -17.28 18.49
C LYS A 361 -13.53 -17.19 17.04
N THR A 362 -13.49 -16.00 16.45
CA THR A 362 -13.80 -15.78 15.02
C THR A 362 -12.88 -16.63 14.13
N PHE A 363 -11.57 -16.65 14.41
CA PHE A 363 -10.62 -17.49 13.67
C PHE A 363 -11.01 -18.97 13.72
N LYS A 364 -11.33 -19.51 14.92
CA LYS A 364 -11.79 -20.90 15.09
C LYS A 364 -13.07 -21.20 14.32
N LEU A 365 -14.00 -20.25 14.23
CA LEU A 365 -15.26 -20.39 13.50
C LEU A 365 -15.02 -20.41 11.98
N VAL A 366 -14.19 -19.51 11.49
CA VAL A 366 -13.80 -19.47 10.06
C VAL A 366 -13.03 -20.75 9.70
N ALA A 367 -12.03 -21.14 10.49
CA ALA A 367 -11.27 -22.37 10.31
C ALA A 367 -12.19 -23.61 10.28
N GLY A 368 -13.18 -23.64 11.18
CA GLY A 368 -14.17 -24.72 11.19
C GLY A 368 -14.99 -24.80 9.90
N LYS A 369 -15.36 -23.66 9.31
CA LYS A 369 -16.05 -23.62 7.98
C LYS A 369 -15.16 -24.10 6.84
N MET A 370 -13.84 -23.86 6.91
CA MET A 370 -12.90 -24.31 5.88
C MET A 370 -12.85 -25.83 5.73
N VAL A 371 -12.87 -26.56 6.86
CA VAL A 371 -12.65 -28.01 6.92
C VAL A 371 -13.83 -28.80 7.44
N GLY A 372 -14.97 -28.16 7.74
CA GLY A 372 -16.18 -28.84 8.21
C GLY A 372 -16.07 -29.39 9.64
N LYS A 373 -15.31 -28.72 10.53
CA LYS A 373 -15.07 -29.14 11.93
C LYS A 373 -15.57 -28.05 12.92
N PHE A 374 -15.66 -28.42 14.19
CA PHE A 374 -16.06 -27.52 15.28
C PHE A 374 -14.88 -27.29 16.23
N PHE A 375 -14.14 -26.21 16.05
CA PHE A 375 -12.98 -25.86 16.90
C PHE A 375 -13.33 -24.96 18.09
N HIS A 376 -14.55 -24.46 18.17
CA HIS A 376 -15.04 -23.56 19.21
C HIS A 376 -15.93 -24.23 20.25
N ASP A 377 -16.36 -25.47 20.01
CA ASP A 377 -17.28 -26.20 20.87
C ASP A 377 -16.49 -27.06 21.86
N PRO A 378 -16.55 -26.76 23.19
CA PRO A 378 -15.80 -27.53 24.21
C PRO A 378 -16.31 -28.97 24.41
N SER A 379 -17.49 -29.29 23.87
CA SER A 379 -18.04 -30.66 23.93
C SER A 379 -17.45 -31.57 22.82
N LYS A 380 -16.72 -31.02 21.88
CA LYS A 380 -16.09 -31.76 20.75
C LYS A 380 -14.59 -31.92 21.03
N GLN A 381 -14.06 -33.06 20.62
CA GLN A 381 -12.62 -33.25 20.63
C GLN A 381 -11.97 -32.29 19.64
N PHE A 382 -10.97 -31.57 20.09
CA PHE A 382 -10.19 -30.68 19.23
C PHE A 382 -9.30 -31.54 18.31
N ASP A 383 -9.35 -31.25 17.01
CA ASP A 383 -8.61 -31.96 15.98
C ASP A 383 -7.48 -31.02 15.51
N ASP A 384 -6.29 -31.23 16.10
CA ASP A 384 -5.13 -30.34 15.86
C ASP A 384 -4.69 -30.37 14.37
N GLU A 385 -4.69 -31.57 13.74
CA GLU A 385 -4.26 -31.71 12.35
C GLU A 385 -5.20 -30.96 11.39
N ALA A 386 -6.51 -31.13 11.58
CA ALA A 386 -7.51 -30.43 10.80
C ALA A 386 -7.49 -28.90 11.07
N PHE A 387 -7.11 -28.50 12.30
CA PHE A 387 -6.98 -27.07 12.62
C PHE A 387 -5.79 -26.45 11.91
N GLU A 388 -4.61 -27.09 11.92
CA GLU A 388 -3.43 -26.62 11.20
C GLU A 388 -3.67 -26.56 9.70
N GLN A 389 -4.33 -27.58 9.14
CA GLN A 389 -4.75 -27.55 7.73
C GLN A 389 -5.65 -26.33 7.41
N ALA A 390 -6.60 -26.03 8.28
CA ALA A 390 -7.47 -24.87 8.10
C ALA A 390 -6.70 -23.54 8.26
N ALA A 391 -5.78 -23.49 9.21
CA ALA A 391 -4.94 -22.32 9.44
C ALA A 391 -4.01 -22.03 8.26
N ASP A 392 -3.44 -23.08 7.65
CA ASP A 392 -2.64 -22.95 6.42
C ASP A 392 -3.46 -22.44 5.24
N LEU A 393 -4.71 -22.93 5.06
CA LEU A 393 -5.63 -22.44 4.03
C LEU A 393 -6.01 -20.96 4.24
N ILE A 394 -6.18 -20.54 5.47
CA ILE A 394 -6.43 -19.14 5.81
C ILE A 394 -5.18 -18.31 5.52
N GLY A 395 -4.01 -18.76 5.98
CA GLY A 395 -2.73 -18.08 5.79
C GLY A 395 -2.79 -16.59 6.09
N SER A 396 -2.29 -15.78 5.16
CA SER A 396 -2.33 -14.32 5.23
C SER A 396 -3.63 -13.70 4.67
N ASN A 397 -4.63 -14.53 4.29
CA ASN A 397 -5.83 -14.06 3.62
C ASN A 397 -6.94 -13.57 4.56
N LEU A 398 -6.76 -13.68 5.88
CA LEU A 398 -7.68 -13.13 6.88
C LEU A 398 -7.00 -12.03 7.67
N MET A 399 -7.50 -10.81 7.54
CA MET A 399 -7.18 -9.68 8.38
C MET A 399 -8.36 -9.38 9.30
N MET A 400 -8.10 -9.12 10.56
CA MET A 400 -9.14 -8.80 11.52
C MET A 400 -8.78 -7.53 12.29
N LEU A 401 -9.77 -6.69 12.49
CA LEU A 401 -9.63 -5.54 13.35
C LEU A 401 -9.41 -6.00 14.82
N ASN A 402 -8.29 -5.61 15.41
CA ASN A 402 -7.98 -5.97 16.79
C ASN A 402 -8.64 -4.98 17.75
N LEU A 403 -9.90 -5.26 18.14
CA LEU A 403 -10.68 -4.32 18.91
C LEU A 403 -11.23 -4.90 20.21
N TYR A 404 -10.81 -4.27 21.27
CA TYR A 404 -11.56 -4.15 22.52
C TYR A 404 -11.89 -2.68 22.88
N GLN A 405 -11.66 -1.76 21.94
CA GLN A 405 -11.92 -0.32 22.13
C GLN A 405 -12.91 0.18 21.06
N HIS A 406 -13.73 1.15 21.47
CA HIS A 406 -14.63 1.82 20.54
C HIS A 406 -13.83 2.53 19.45
N VAL A 407 -14.08 2.16 18.20
CA VAL A 407 -13.44 2.77 17.03
C VAL A 407 -14.45 3.67 16.34
N GLY A 408 -14.07 4.94 16.22
CA GLY A 408 -14.84 5.90 15.45
C GLY A 408 -14.80 5.61 13.93
N TRP A 409 -15.80 6.12 13.20
CA TRP A 409 -15.93 5.93 11.76
C TRP A 409 -14.66 6.35 10.99
N ASP A 410 -14.03 7.47 11.36
CA ASP A 410 -12.83 7.95 10.66
C ASP A 410 -11.63 7.01 10.79
N THR A 411 -11.49 6.34 11.94
CA THR A 411 -10.45 5.33 12.14
C THR A 411 -10.74 4.10 11.29
N LEU A 412 -11.97 3.55 11.34
CA LEU A 412 -12.34 2.39 10.53
C LEU A 412 -12.21 2.68 9.03
N LYS A 413 -12.51 3.89 8.60
CA LYS A 413 -12.33 4.33 7.22
C LYS A 413 -10.86 4.24 6.78
N SER A 414 -9.94 4.59 7.67
CA SER A 414 -8.50 4.43 7.46
C SER A 414 -8.08 2.96 7.37
N ASP A 415 -8.59 2.14 8.31
CA ASP A 415 -8.28 0.71 8.37
C ASP A 415 -8.79 -0.04 7.11
N ILE A 416 -9.98 0.33 6.61
CA ILE A 416 -10.53 -0.22 5.35
C ILE A 416 -9.61 0.11 4.16
N ARG A 417 -9.10 1.35 4.08
CA ARG A 417 -8.20 1.76 3.01
C ARG A 417 -6.87 1.01 3.08
N GLU A 418 -6.32 0.86 4.28
CA GLU A 418 -5.11 0.08 4.51
C GLU A 418 -5.32 -1.39 4.10
N ALA A 419 -6.42 -2.01 4.53
CA ALA A 419 -6.76 -3.38 4.15
C ALA A 419 -6.89 -3.55 2.63
N ALA A 420 -7.51 -2.61 1.94
CA ALA A 420 -7.61 -2.63 0.48
C ALA A 420 -6.23 -2.52 -0.19
N GLN A 421 -5.32 -1.67 0.33
CA GLN A 421 -3.95 -1.55 -0.17
C GLN A 421 -3.11 -2.80 0.14
N GLU A 422 -3.41 -3.51 1.21
CA GLU A 422 -2.84 -4.84 1.52
C GLU A 422 -3.38 -5.95 0.61
N GLY A 423 -4.30 -5.64 -0.30
CA GLY A 423 -4.86 -6.54 -1.31
C GLY A 423 -6.17 -7.21 -0.92
N CYS A 424 -6.84 -6.79 0.16
CA CYS A 424 -8.18 -7.27 0.47
C CYS A 424 -9.15 -6.97 -0.66
N LYS A 425 -9.97 -7.96 -1.01
CA LYS A 425 -11.04 -7.85 -2.00
C LYS A 425 -12.42 -7.81 -1.35
N ALA A 426 -12.56 -8.37 -0.16
CA ALA A 426 -13.79 -8.33 0.62
C ALA A 426 -13.54 -7.66 1.97
N ILE A 427 -14.42 -6.73 2.30
CA ILE A 427 -14.47 -6.04 3.59
C ILE A 427 -15.79 -6.43 4.23
N ILE A 428 -15.77 -6.86 5.49
CA ILE A 428 -16.98 -7.28 6.20
C ILE A 428 -17.10 -6.49 7.50
N ILE A 429 -18.23 -5.80 7.68
CA ILE A 429 -18.54 -4.98 8.85
C ILE A 429 -19.74 -5.61 9.58
N ASP A 430 -19.54 -6.12 10.80
CA ASP A 430 -20.55 -6.82 11.59
C ASP A 430 -20.56 -6.37 13.06
N PRO A 431 -21.56 -5.59 13.49
CA PRO A 431 -22.56 -4.84 12.71
C PRO A 431 -22.17 -3.36 12.50
N ILE A 432 -22.75 -2.73 11.49
CA ILE A 432 -22.57 -1.29 11.23
C ILE A 432 -23.11 -0.40 12.37
N THR A 433 -24.09 -0.88 13.11
CA THR A 433 -24.72 -0.13 14.22
C THR A 433 -23.73 0.25 15.32
N ASN A 434 -22.64 -0.48 15.49
CA ASN A 434 -21.59 -0.18 16.48
C ASN A 434 -20.85 1.13 16.16
N LEU A 435 -20.90 1.59 14.91
CA LEU A 435 -20.25 2.85 14.48
C LEU A 435 -21.00 4.11 14.93
N THR A 436 -22.20 3.95 15.46
CA THR A 436 -23.01 5.06 16.00
C THR A 436 -23.07 5.06 17.52
N ASN A 437 -22.28 4.23 18.19
CA ASN A 437 -22.20 4.22 19.65
C ASN A 437 -21.70 5.61 20.13
N GLY A 438 -22.45 6.18 21.11
CA GLY A 438 -22.17 7.53 21.62
C GLY A 438 -22.85 8.68 20.86
N VAL A 439 -23.59 8.40 19.79
CA VAL A 439 -24.42 9.37 19.08
C VAL A 439 -25.86 9.33 19.63
N ASN A 440 -26.51 10.49 19.75
CA ASN A 440 -27.92 10.56 20.16
C ASN A 440 -28.80 9.77 19.19
N ALA A 441 -29.86 9.14 19.70
CA ALA A 441 -30.73 8.28 18.88
C ALA A 441 -31.38 9.01 17.66
N ALA A 442 -31.62 10.31 17.77
CA ALA A 442 -32.13 11.13 16.67
C ALA A 442 -31.09 11.30 15.54
N ASP A 443 -29.81 11.41 15.90
CA ASP A 443 -28.71 11.66 14.95
C ASP A 443 -28.11 10.35 14.42
N ALA A 444 -28.33 9.23 15.10
CA ALA A 444 -27.77 7.93 14.75
C ALA A 444 -28.16 7.47 13.33
N ASN A 445 -29.41 7.66 12.93
CA ASN A 445 -29.88 7.31 11.60
C ASN A 445 -29.23 8.18 10.51
N THR A 446 -29.10 9.48 10.75
CA THR A 446 -28.42 10.40 9.82
C THR A 446 -26.96 10.00 9.67
N LYS A 447 -26.29 9.68 10.77
CA LYS A 447 -24.90 9.21 10.76
C LYS A 447 -24.73 7.89 10.01
N LEU A 448 -25.66 6.94 10.19
CA LEU A 448 -25.64 5.67 9.43
C LEU A 448 -25.82 5.90 7.92
N GLN A 449 -26.69 6.86 7.52
CA GLN A 449 -26.86 7.21 6.11
C GLN A 449 -25.58 7.81 5.52
N GLU A 450 -24.90 8.71 6.24
CA GLU A 450 -23.62 9.27 5.82
C GLU A 450 -22.56 8.17 5.65
N ILE A 451 -22.43 7.28 6.65
CA ILE A 451 -21.49 6.15 6.60
C ILE A 451 -21.80 5.22 5.41
N ALA A 452 -23.09 4.94 5.17
CA ALA A 452 -23.52 4.09 4.06
C ALA A 452 -23.16 4.67 2.70
N GLN A 453 -23.31 5.99 2.52
CA GLN A 453 -22.90 6.68 1.30
C GLN A 453 -21.39 6.66 1.11
N GLU A 454 -20.63 6.92 2.17
CA GLU A 454 -19.16 6.86 2.13
C GLU A 454 -18.66 5.43 1.82
N LEU A 455 -19.27 4.39 2.43
CA LEU A 455 -18.92 2.99 2.15
C LEU A 455 -19.18 2.63 0.68
N SER A 456 -20.27 3.10 0.09
CA SER A 456 -20.58 2.86 -1.32
C SER A 456 -19.56 3.51 -2.25
N ALA A 457 -19.14 4.74 -1.95
CA ALA A 457 -18.07 5.41 -2.68
C ALA A 457 -16.73 4.66 -2.53
N MET A 458 -16.40 4.24 -1.30
CA MET A 458 -15.16 3.49 -1.03
C MET A 458 -15.13 2.14 -1.74
N ALA A 459 -16.27 1.42 -1.84
CA ALA A 459 -16.32 0.14 -2.56
C ALA A 459 -15.91 0.31 -4.02
N LEU A 460 -16.41 1.37 -4.69
CA LEU A 460 -16.05 1.72 -6.06
C LEU A 460 -14.59 2.17 -6.18
N ASP A 461 -14.17 3.13 -5.35
CA ASP A 461 -12.84 3.74 -5.44
C ASP A 461 -11.72 2.74 -5.16
N LEU A 462 -11.92 1.84 -4.20
CA LEU A 462 -10.94 0.83 -3.79
C LEU A 462 -11.07 -0.49 -4.57
N ASN A 463 -12.11 -0.60 -5.41
CA ASN A 463 -12.43 -1.83 -6.16
C ASN A 463 -12.50 -3.07 -5.26
N VAL A 464 -13.29 -2.96 -4.17
CA VAL A 464 -13.57 -4.03 -3.20
C VAL A 464 -15.07 -4.25 -3.07
N VAL A 465 -15.49 -5.43 -2.60
CA VAL A 465 -16.87 -5.62 -2.13
C VAL A 465 -16.94 -5.34 -0.63
N ILE A 466 -17.97 -4.61 -0.19
CA ILE A 466 -18.18 -4.35 1.23
C ILE A 466 -19.51 -4.99 1.68
N PHE A 467 -19.41 -5.98 2.57
CA PHE A 467 -20.56 -6.60 3.22
C PHE A 467 -20.87 -5.85 4.51
N ILE A 468 -22.10 -5.39 4.64
CA ILE A 468 -22.56 -4.59 5.76
C ILE A 468 -23.70 -5.34 6.47
N PHE A 469 -23.42 -5.76 7.70
CA PHE A 469 -24.41 -6.46 8.52
C PHE A 469 -25.13 -5.48 9.43
N CYS A 470 -26.47 -5.58 9.46
CA CYS A 470 -27.35 -4.72 10.23
C CYS A 470 -28.19 -5.55 11.21
N HIS A 471 -28.44 -4.99 12.40
CA HIS A 471 -29.47 -5.50 13.29
C HIS A 471 -30.84 -4.95 12.89
N LEU A 472 -31.79 -5.84 12.63
CA LEU A 472 -33.18 -5.45 12.44
C LEU A 472 -33.88 -5.33 13.81
N LYS A 473 -34.67 -4.29 13.98
CA LYS A 473 -35.56 -4.18 15.16
C LYS A 473 -36.68 -5.20 15.06
N ASN A 474 -37.04 -5.82 16.18
CA ASN A 474 -38.25 -6.61 16.21
C ASN A 474 -39.47 -5.68 16.00
N PRO A 475 -40.44 -6.07 15.18
CA PRO A 475 -41.67 -5.30 15.02
C PRO A 475 -42.40 -5.22 16.37
N GLU A 476 -42.97 -4.07 16.67
CA GLU A 476 -43.75 -3.84 17.89
C GLU A 476 -44.99 -4.78 17.97
N SER A 477 -45.47 -5.29 16.83
CA SER A 477 -46.58 -6.20 16.69
C SER A 477 -46.27 -7.67 16.97
N GLY A 478 -45.01 -8.05 17.21
CA GLY A 478 -44.57 -9.44 17.38
C GLY A 478 -44.68 -10.31 16.11
N LEU A 479 -45.02 -9.72 14.96
CA LEU A 479 -45.05 -10.42 13.69
C LEU A 479 -43.64 -10.56 13.12
N PRO A 480 -43.30 -11.66 12.40
CA PRO A 480 -42.05 -11.77 11.71
C PRO A 480 -41.85 -10.64 10.70
N HIS A 481 -40.60 -10.25 10.45
CA HIS A 481 -40.28 -9.26 9.42
C HIS A 481 -40.62 -9.85 8.04
N GLU A 482 -41.84 -9.66 7.57
CA GLU A 482 -42.30 -10.13 6.24
C GLU A 482 -41.93 -9.18 5.10
N ARG A 483 -41.39 -8.00 5.40
CA ARG A 483 -41.00 -7.02 4.38
C ARG A 483 -39.77 -6.25 4.83
N GLY A 484 -38.64 -6.51 4.19
CA GLY A 484 -37.52 -5.63 4.07
C GLY A 484 -37.60 -4.89 2.75
#